data_a2023b3e2d664d7ecd57cd7666e94eb0
#
_entry.id   a2023b3e2d664d7ecd57cd7666e94eb0
#
_cell.length_a   1.000
_cell.length_b   1.000
_cell.length_c   1.000
_cell.angle_alpha   90.00
_cell.angle_beta   90.00
_cell.angle_gamma   90.00
#
_symmetry.space_group_name_H-M   'P 1'
#
loop_
_entity.id
_entity.type
_entity.pdbx_description
1 polymer ?
#
loop_
_entity_poly.entity_id
_entity_poly.type
_entity_poly.pdbx_seq_one_letter_code
_entity_poly.pdbx_strand_id
1 'polypeptide(L)'
;MRKTLFVLSILLFSVAAFAQSHLISGAATYPNGTAVRLWKTTGRTLDVADSTTIQNNTFKFKGNYGEGLYSLGLTPSNMAIIAIDNAELETVFAIQGVRWDNGISCTKGNRNLLWNEYVKKENEFTQKKKALNIRWKKDKDTTAEKELTALEASFNAYQLECIQREKQTTKTSFVSQLIDWKREPSKDKAHYWDNLDFSDARLVHTTVLNDRIQSFMRQFSKGTESGFIDCIGLLTEKAHANDRVYEYVLNEMLTGFYESGMENITLYLMDNFINDESCGDDNFSNVIKRNAESIERVSVGKTPPNITGNDINNVAFDLKKTCAANQYTLLVFWSSWCSHCKTEAPKIAKLSKDYAGKKIAFVGYSVDNDANAWKQAVTEREFTFTNLCGMKGWDSKGAKDYRITKTPAFFILDKNMRIVAKPKSPEEIETFLKISK
;
A
#
# COMPACT_ATOMS: atom_id res chain seq x y z
N MET A 1 -45.29 35.27 -51.11
CA MET A 1 -44.73 33.98 -50.60
C MET A 1 -44.12 34.25 -49.24
N ARG A 2 -44.83 33.91 -48.13
CA ARG A 2 -44.35 34.05 -46.74
C ARG A 2 -43.64 32.76 -46.36
N LYS A 3 -42.38 32.85 -46.02
CA LYS A 3 -41.56 31.69 -45.43
C LYS A 3 -41.77 31.67 -43.92
N THR A 4 -42.49 30.69 -43.44
CA THR A 4 -42.68 30.43 -42.00
C THR A 4 -41.44 29.69 -41.48
N LEU A 5 -40.67 30.32 -40.55
CA LEU A 5 -39.58 29.71 -39.85
C LEU A 5 -40.15 28.90 -38.68
N PHE A 6 -40.01 27.60 -38.70
CA PHE A 6 -40.25 26.73 -37.54
C PHE A 6 -39.03 26.76 -36.64
N VAL A 7 -39.13 27.38 -35.48
CA VAL A 7 -38.11 27.30 -34.43
C VAL A 7 -38.43 26.07 -33.59
N LEU A 8 -37.59 25.05 -33.75
CA LEU A 8 -37.64 23.83 -32.93
C LEU A 8 -36.92 24.12 -31.60
N SER A 9 -37.65 24.41 -30.53
CA SER A 9 -37.08 24.52 -29.17
C SER A 9 -36.77 23.14 -28.62
N ILE A 10 -35.48 22.78 -28.63
CA ILE A 10 -34.98 21.61 -27.93
C ILE A 10 -34.96 21.93 -26.43
N LEU A 11 -35.93 21.40 -25.69
CA LEU A 11 -35.93 21.37 -24.23
C LEU A 11 -34.84 20.37 -23.79
N LEU A 12 -33.68 20.90 -23.43
CA LEU A 12 -32.66 20.18 -22.67
C LEU A 12 -33.23 19.91 -21.27
N PHE A 13 -33.82 18.74 -21.08
CA PHE A 13 -34.00 18.18 -19.74
C PHE A 13 -32.62 17.85 -19.15
N SER A 14 -32.09 18.75 -18.34
CA SER A 14 -31.02 18.42 -17.42
C SER A 14 -31.60 17.43 -16.40
N VAL A 15 -31.36 16.12 -16.61
CA VAL A 15 -31.57 15.14 -15.59
C VAL A 15 -30.53 15.44 -14.51
N ALA A 16 -30.94 16.20 -13.50
CA ALA A 16 -30.16 16.27 -12.26
C ALA A 16 -30.10 14.86 -11.72
N ALA A 17 -28.92 14.23 -11.85
CA ALA A 17 -28.63 12.98 -11.18
C ALA A 17 -28.67 13.29 -9.67
N PHE A 18 -29.81 13.04 -9.04
CA PHE A 18 -29.91 13.08 -7.57
C PHE A 18 -28.93 12.05 -7.05
N ALA A 19 -27.85 12.52 -6.46
CA ALA A 19 -26.90 11.67 -5.78
C ALA A 19 -27.65 10.88 -4.70
N GLN A 20 -27.71 9.56 -4.86
CA GLN A 20 -28.45 8.67 -3.96
C GLN A 20 -27.76 8.63 -2.60
N SER A 21 -28.50 8.94 -1.53
CA SER A 21 -27.96 8.96 -0.17
C SER A 21 -28.05 7.56 0.44
N HIS A 22 -26.90 7.00 0.82
CA HIS A 22 -26.83 5.76 1.58
C HIS A 22 -27.14 6.00 3.06
N LEU A 23 -27.83 5.05 3.66
CA LEU A 23 -28.11 4.97 5.07
C LEU A 23 -27.43 3.70 5.63
N ILE A 24 -26.36 3.88 6.39
CA ILE A 24 -25.63 2.79 7.07
C ILE A 24 -25.85 2.97 8.56
N SER A 25 -26.43 1.98 9.21
CA SER A 25 -26.70 2.05 10.65
C SER A 25 -26.41 0.72 11.32
N GLY A 26 -26.35 0.74 12.66
CA GLY A 26 -26.15 -0.50 13.39
C GLY A 26 -26.32 -0.36 14.89
N ALA A 27 -26.40 -1.53 15.53
CA ALA A 27 -26.39 -1.67 16.98
C ALA A 27 -25.02 -2.16 17.47
N ALA A 28 -24.47 -1.49 18.49
CA ALA A 28 -23.16 -1.84 19.07
C ALA A 28 -23.14 -1.42 20.56
N THR A 29 -22.80 -2.34 21.44
CA THR A 29 -22.79 -2.08 22.88
C THR A 29 -21.48 -1.42 23.30
N TYR A 30 -21.44 -0.10 23.23
CA TYR A 30 -20.33 0.75 23.66
C TYR A 30 -20.84 2.00 24.37
N PRO A 31 -20.00 2.69 25.17
CA PRO A 31 -20.38 3.93 25.82
C PRO A 31 -20.87 4.99 24.81
N ASN A 32 -21.87 5.79 25.22
CA ASN A 32 -22.30 6.93 24.43
C ASN A 32 -21.12 7.89 24.16
N GLY A 33 -21.05 8.41 22.95
CA GLY A 33 -19.95 9.25 22.50
C GLY A 33 -18.76 8.49 21.91
N THR A 34 -18.73 7.15 21.95
CA THR A 34 -17.68 6.36 21.28
C THR A 34 -17.70 6.64 19.78
N ALA A 35 -16.57 7.07 19.23
CA ALA A 35 -16.45 7.40 17.81
C ALA A 35 -16.48 6.13 16.94
N VAL A 36 -17.31 6.15 15.92
CA VAL A 36 -17.36 5.14 14.84
C VAL A 36 -16.94 5.83 13.54
N ARG A 37 -16.09 5.19 12.77
CA ARG A 37 -15.58 5.71 11.50
C ARG A 37 -15.92 4.78 10.35
N LEU A 38 -16.13 5.41 9.21
CA LEU A 38 -16.25 4.76 7.91
C LEU A 38 -15.03 5.16 7.08
N TRP A 39 -14.19 4.20 6.73
CA TRP A 39 -13.02 4.42 5.86
C TRP A 39 -13.30 3.85 4.49
N LYS A 40 -12.99 4.62 3.45
CA LYS A 40 -12.99 4.12 2.08
C LYS A 40 -11.69 3.40 1.78
N THR A 41 -11.77 2.24 1.16
CA THR A 41 -10.61 1.49 0.69
C THR A 41 -10.16 2.02 -0.66
N THR A 42 -8.85 2.25 -0.81
CA THR A 42 -8.19 2.45 -2.10
C THR A 42 -6.95 1.58 -2.11
N GLY A 43 -7.05 0.41 -2.74
CA GLY A 43 -6.03 -0.63 -2.62
C GLY A 43 -5.80 -1.03 -1.17
N ARG A 44 -4.64 -0.66 -0.62
CA ARG A 44 -4.27 -0.92 0.80
C ARG A 44 -4.41 0.29 1.70
N THR A 45 -4.76 1.45 1.15
CA THR A 45 -4.96 2.66 1.95
C THR A 45 -6.40 2.79 2.43
N LEU A 46 -6.56 3.45 3.56
CA LEU A 46 -7.84 3.70 4.21
C LEU A 46 -7.98 5.20 4.46
N ASP A 47 -8.90 5.83 3.74
CA ASP A 47 -9.21 7.24 3.91
C ASP A 47 -10.50 7.41 4.68
N VAL A 48 -10.52 8.27 5.70
CA VAL A 48 -11.74 8.54 6.47
C VAL A 48 -12.77 9.19 5.55
N ALA A 49 -13.83 8.43 5.24
CA ALA A 49 -14.95 8.91 4.44
C ALA A 49 -15.98 9.64 5.29
N ASP A 50 -16.22 9.15 6.51
CA ASP A 50 -17.20 9.76 7.43
C ASP A 50 -16.93 9.30 8.88
N SER A 51 -17.52 10.02 9.86
CA SER A 51 -17.47 9.68 11.27
C SER A 51 -18.75 10.03 12.00
N THR A 52 -19.12 9.19 12.97
CA THR A 52 -20.28 9.39 13.84
C THR A 52 -19.95 8.93 15.26
N THR A 53 -20.92 9.01 16.17
CA THR A 53 -20.75 8.47 17.53
C THR A 53 -21.90 7.53 17.90
N ILE A 54 -21.61 6.59 18.78
CA ILE A 54 -22.62 5.71 19.37
C ILE A 54 -23.48 6.52 20.33
N GLN A 55 -24.80 6.41 20.17
CA GLN A 55 -25.82 6.95 21.07
C GLN A 55 -26.89 5.88 21.29
N ASN A 56 -27.22 5.61 22.54
CA ASN A 56 -28.20 4.59 22.90
C ASN A 56 -27.93 3.22 22.24
N ASN A 57 -26.68 2.79 22.28
CA ASN A 57 -26.20 1.54 21.65
C ASN A 57 -26.39 1.48 20.12
N THR A 58 -26.57 2.61 19.44
CA THR A 58 -26.73 2.67 17.99
C THR A 58 -25.80 3.70 17.36
N PHE A 59 -25.47 3.49 16.08
CA PHE A 59 -24.77 4.46 15.25
C PHE A 59 -25.45 4.59 13.89
N LYS A 60 -25.22 5.72 13.20
CA LYS A 60 -25.84 6.01 11.92
C LYS A 60 -24.96 6.92 11.08
N PHE A 61 -24.75 6.53 9.82
CA PHE A 61 -24.19 7.34 8.77
C PHE A 61 -25.24 7.63 7.71
N LYS A 62 -25.26 8.86 7.19
CA LYS A 62 -26.10 9.21 6.05
C LYS A 62 -25.32 10.13 5.13
N GLY A 63 -25.02 9.64 3.94
CA GLY A 63 -24.20 10.37 2.98
C GLY A 63 -24.23 9.78 1.58
N ASN A 64 -23.62 10.49 0.64
CA ASN A 64 -23.41 9.97 -0.70
C ASN A 64 -22.02 9.31 -0.76
N TYR A 65 -22.00 8.00 -0.61
CA TYR A 65 -20.77 7.20 -0.70
C TYR A 65 -20.71 6.53 -2.06
N GLY A 66 -19.56 6.62 -2.74
CA GLY A 66 -19.35 5.89 -4.00
C GLY A 66 -19.23 4.39 -3.75
N GLU A 67 -19.57 3.57 -4.74
CA GLU A 67 -19.41 2.12 -4.67
C GLU A 67 -17.97 1.72 -4.37
N GLY A 68 -17.80 0.67 -3.58
CA GLY A 68 -16.48 0.17 -3.19
C GLY A 68 -16.50 -0.60 -1.88
N LEU A 69 -15.33 -1.08 -1.48
CA LEU A 69 -15.11 -1.60 -0.13
C LEU A 69 -14.86 -0.46 0.84
N TYR A 70 -15.45 -0.60 2.02
CA TYR A 70 -15.26 0.29 3.14
C TYR A 70 -14.95 -0.51 4.40
N SER A 71 -14.23 0.12 5.32
CA SER A 71 -14.02 -0.40 6.66
C SER A 71 -14.86 0.39 7.64
N LEU A 72 -15.69 -0.33 8.41
CA LEU A 72 -16.57 0.23 9.44
C LEU A 72 -16.07 -0.21 10.82
N GLY A 73 -15.78 0.74 11.72
CA GLY A 73 -15.25 0.37 13.04
C GLY A 73 -14.81 1.54 13.90
N LEU A 74 -14.04 1.22 14.95
CA LEU A 74 -13.56 2.18 15.95
C LEU A 74 -12.15 2.70 15.62
N THR A 75 -11.27 1.79 15.22
CA THR A 75 -9.87 2.05 14.88
C THR A 75 -9.44 1.17 13.70
N PRO A 76 -8.32 1.47 13.01
CA PRO A 76 -7.79 0.60 11.95
C PRO A 76 -7.50 -0.84 12.37
N SER A 77 -7.31 -1.10 13.68
CA SER A 77 -7.12 -2.46 14.23
C SER A 77 -8.41 -3.10 14.76
N ASN A 78 -9.55 -2.40 14.72
CA ASN A 78 -10.84 -2.88 15.18
C ASN A 78 -11.96 -2.38 14.25
N MET A 79 -12.04 -2.97 13.08
CA MET A 79 -12.98 -2.64 12.01
C MET A 79 -13.38 -3.88 11.22
N ALA A 80 -14.51 -3.81 10.54
CA ALA A 80 -15.01 -4.83 9.65
C ALA A 80 -15.13 -4.29 8.22
N ILE A 81 -14.94 -5.15 7.23
CA ILE A 81 -15.05 -4.77 5.82
C ILE A 81 -16.51 -4.93 5.37
N ILE A 82 -17.09 -3.85 4.86
CA ILE A 82 -18.43 -3.80 4.28
C ILE A 82 -18.35 -3.37 2.82
N ALA A 83 -19.38 -3.67 2.05
CA ALA A 83 -19.52 -3.19 0.69
C ALA A 83 -20.57 -2.07 0.61
N ILE A 84 -20.25 -0.99 -0.10
CA ILE A 84 -21.26 0.00 -0.49
C ILE A 84 -21.56 -0.21 -1.97
N ASP A 85 -22.86 -0.41 -2.25
CA ASP A 85 -23.39 -0.71 -3.57
C ASP A 85 -24.58 0.23 -3.83
N ASN A 86 -24.58 0.93 -4.94
CA ASN A 86 -25.63 1.89 -5.29
C ASN A 86 -27.03 1.27 -5.51
N ALA A 87 -27.08 -0.06 -5.65
CA ALA A 87 -28.35 -0.80 -5.68
C ALA A 87 -28.91 -1.08 -4.27
N GLU A 88 -28.16 -0.75 -3.19
CA GLU A 88 -28.53 -0.96 -1.79
C GLU A 88 -28.32 0.30 -0.96
N LEU A 89 -29.36 1.13 -0.87
CA LEU A 89 -29.25 2.44 -0.20
C LEU A 89 -29.40 2.37 1.33
N GLU A 90 -29.88 1.27 1.87
CA GLU A 90 -30.03 1.09 3.31
C GLU A 90 -29.43 -0.24 3.77
N THR A 91 -28.47 -0.15 4.70
CA THR A 91 -27.82 -1.32 5.30
C THR A 91 -27.82 -1.19 6.82
N VAL A 92 -28.17 -2.28 7.50
CA VAL A 92 -28.20 -2.33 8.96
C VAL A 92 -27.30 -3.46 9.45
N PHE A 93 -26.46 -3.14 10.44
CA PHE A 93 -25.53 -4.08 11.06
C PHE A 93 -25.84 -4.32 12.53
N ALA A 94 -25.47 -5.48 13.05
CA ALA A 94 -25.37 -5.76 14.47
C ALA A 94 -23.91 -6.11 14.79
N ILE A 95 -23.37 -5.49 15.84
CA ILE A 95 -22.02 -5.73 16.31
C ILE A 95 -22.10 -6.45 17.65
N GLN A 96 -21.58 -7.66 17.72
CA GLN A 96 -21.51 -8.47 18.94
C GLN A 96 -20.08 -8.54 19.45
N GLY A 97 -19.90 -8.33 20.75
CA GLY A 97 -18.59 -8.34 21.40
C GLY A 97 -17.77 -7.08 21.15
N VAL A 98 -16.47 -7.17 21.47
CA VAL A 98 -15.55 -6.02 21.44
C VAL A 98 -14.77 -5.89 20.13
N ARG A 99 -14.85 -6.87 19.25
CA ARG A 99 -14.13 -6.88 17.97
C ARG A 99 -15.12 -6.85 16.81
N TRP A 100 -14.97 -5.85 15.95
CA TRP A 100 -15.85 -5.63 14.81
C TRP A 100 -15.58 -6.61 13.66
N ASP A 101 -14.32 -6.97 13.42
CA ASP A 101 -13.92 -7.92 12.36
C ASP A 101 -14.60 -9.30 12.47
N ASN A 102 -14.82 -9.78 13.70
CA ASN A 102 -15.45 -11.07 13.97
C ASN A 102 -16.89 -10.95 14.51
N GLY A 103 -17.28 -9.75 14.94
CA GLY A 103 -18.57 -9.51 15.62
C GLY A 103 -19.64 -8.88 14.73
N ILE A 104 -19.30 -8.45 13.51
CA ILE A 104 -20.25 -7.80 12.61
C ILE A 104 -21.15 -8.82 11.93
N SER A 105 -22.43 -8.53 11.87
CA SER A 105 -23.40 -9.24 11.01
C SER A 105 -24.32 -8.22 10.34
N CYS A 106 -24.59 -8.40 9.05
CA CYS A 106 -25.62 -7.64 8.36
C CYS A 106 -26.99 -8.17 8.74
N THR A 107 -27.93 -7.31 9.10
CA THR A 107 -29.32 -7.67 9.46
C THR A 107 -30.33 -7.15 8.46
N LYS A 108 -29.96 -6.16 7.65
CA LYS A 108 -30.75 -5.62 6.53
C LYS A 108 -29.79 -5.19 5.42
N GLY A 109 -30.12 -5.58 4.18
CA GLY A 109 -29.32 -5.28 3.00
C GLY A 109 -28.79 -6.54 2.32
N ASN A 110 -29.40 -6.92 1.20
CA ASN A 110 -29.10 -8.20 0.52
C ASN A 110 -27.66 -8.32 0.06
N ARG A 111 -27.04 -7.19 -0.35
CA ARG A 111 -25.65 -7.14 -0.84
C ARG A 111 -24.66 -7.41 0.29
N ASN A 112 -24.86 -6.75 1.42
CA ASN A 112 -24.01 -6.96 2.58
C ASN A 112 -24.32 -8.28 3.31
N LEU A 113 -25.52 -8.83 3.22
CA LEU A 113 -25.81 -10.21 3.64
C LEU A 113 -24.98 -11.21 2.83
N LEU A 114 -25.01 -11.12 1.49
CA LEU A 114 -24.21 -11.95 0.60
C LEU A 114 -22.70 -11.74 0.87
N TRP A 115 -22.25 -10.49 1.02
CA TRP A 115 -20.87 -10.18 1.30
C TRP A 115 -20.37 -10.79 2.61
N ASN A 116 -21.14 -10.70 3.68
CA ASN A 116 -20.80 -11.30 4.97
C ASN A 116 -20.73 -12.83 4.90
N GLU A 117 -21.69 -13.47 4.19
CA GLU A 117 -21.66 -14.91 3.93
C GLU A 117 -20.40 -15.30 3.14
N TYR A 118 -20.10 -14.54 2.08
CA TYR A 118 -18.94 -14.76 1.24
C TYR A 118 -17.62 -14.64 2.02
N VAL A 119 -17.43 -13.56 2.77
CA VAL A 119 -16.21 -13.32 3.57
C VAL A 119 -15.98 -14.45 4.58
N LYS A 120 -17.04 -14.94 5.23
CA LYS A 120 -16.93 -16.06 6.15
C LYS A 120 -16.43 -17.32 5.44
N LYS A 121 -17.00 -17.64 4.29
CA LYS A 121 -16.59 -18.79 3.46
C LYS A 121 -15.17 -18.65 2.90
N GLU A 122 -14.80 -17.44 2.48
CA GLU A 122 -13.45 -17.13 2.01
C GLU A 122 -12.40 -17.30 3.13
N ASN A 123 -12.72 -16.91 4.35
CA ASN A 123 -11.85 -17.12 5.51
C ASN A 123 -11.66 -18.61 5.82
N GLU A 124 -12.76 -19.40 5.81
CA GLU A 124 -12.69 -20.85 5.98
C GLU A 124 -11.83 -21.52 4.89
N PHE A 125 -12.05 -21.12 3.64
CA PHE A 125 -11.25 -21.57 2.48
C PHE A 125 -9.77 -21.24 2.66
N THR A 126 -9.45 -19.99 3.01
CA THR A 126 -8.08 -19.52 3.18
C THR A 126 -7.33 -20.29 4.27
N GLN A 127 -7.97 -20.55 5.39
CA GLN A 127 -7.39 -21.36 6.48
C GLN A 127 -7.12 -22.80 6.04
N LYS A 128 -8.07 -23.46 5.39
CA LYS A 128 -7.92 -24.81 4.85
C LYS A 128 -6.82 -24.86 3.78
N LYS A 129 -6.83 -23.92 2.83
CA LYS A 129 -5.81 -23.80 1.77
C LYS A 129 -4.41 -23.67 2.36
N LYS A 130 -4.25 -22.83 3.40
CA LYS A 130 -2.97 -22.67 4.11
C LYS A 130 -2.50 -23.98 4.75
N ALA A 131 -3.38 -24.69 5.45
CA ALA A 131 -3.04 -25.96 6.11
C ALA A 131 -2.63 -27.04 5.07
N LEU A 132 -3.38 -27.17 3.98
CA LEU A 132 -3.07 -28.11 2.90
C LEU A 132 -1.76 -27.79 2.19
N ASN A 133 -1.48 -26.50 1.92
CA ASN A 133 -0.20 -26.09 1.36
C ASN A 133 1.01 -26.42 2.24
N ILE A 134 0.86 -26.33 3.57
CA ILE A 134 1.93 -26.71 4.51
C ILE A 134 2.16 -28.23 4.40
N ARG A 135 1.13 -29.06 4.48
CA ARG A 135 1.22 -30.52 4.34
C ARG A 135 1.87 -30.91 3.01
N TRP A 136 1.41 -30.35 1.90
CA TRP A 136 1.95 -30.66 0.57
C TRP A 136 3.41 -30.25 0.42
N LYS A 137 3.76 -29.00 0.73
CA LYS A 137 5.11 -28.46 0.48
C LYS A 137 6.14 -28.92 1.50
N LYS A 138 5.77 -28.97 2.79
CA LYS A 138 6.69 -29.30 3.88
C LYS A 138 6.80 -30.80 4.11
N ASP A 139 5.65 -31.48 4.13
CA ASP A 139 5.58 -32.88 4.50
C ASP A 139 5.58 -33.82 3.28
N LYS A 140 5.61 -33.26 2.04
CA LYS A 140 5.54 -34.00 0.76
C LYS A 140 4.30 -34.88 0.62
N ASP A 141 3.20 -34.52 1.28
CA ASP A 141 1.95 -35.24 1.28
C ASP A 141 1.20 -35.06 -0.06
N THR A 142 1.25 -36.05 -0.93
CA THR A 142 0.59 -36.03 -2.25
C THR A 142 -0.94 -36.07 -2.16
N THR A 143 -1.50 -36.54 -1.03
CA THR A 143 -2.96 -36.50 -0.82
C THR A 143 -3.43 -35.07 -0.57
N ALA A 144 -2.63 -34.25 0.09
CA ALA A 144 -2.92 -32.83 0.32
C ALA A 144 -3.00 -32.03 -0.99
N GLU A 145 -2.27 -32.42 -2.03
CA GLU A 145 -2.37 -31.79 -3.36
C GLU A 145 -3.75 -32.02 -4.01
N LYS A 146 -4.26 -33.26 -3.93
CA LYS A 146 -5.59 -33.61 -4.44
C LYS A 146 -6.69 -32.91 -3.64
N GLU A 147 -6.56 -32.88 -2.30
CA GLU A 147 -7.49 -32.18 -1.42
C GLU A 147 -7.50 -30.66 -1.71
N LEU A 148 -6.33 -30.08 -1.99
CA LEU A 148 -6.19 -28.65 -2.37
C LEU A 148 -6.92 -28.35 -3.67
N THR A 149 -6.72 -29.18 -4.70
CA THR A 149 -7.39 -29.02 -6.00
C THR A 149 -8.93 -29.14 -5.85
N ALA A 150 -9.40 -30.09 -5.06
CA ALA A 150 -10.84 -30.24 -4.79
C ALA A 150 -11.41 -29.05 -4.01
N LEU A 151 -10.67 -28.54 -3.03
CA LEU A 151 -11.04 -27.35 -2.25
C LEU A 151 -11.15 -26.10 -3.13
N GLU A 152 -10.18 -25.88 -4.02
CA GLU A 152 -10.18 -24.76 -4.98
C GLU A 152 -11.35 -24.85 -5.96
N ALA A 153 -11.63 -26.04 -6.50
CA ALA A 153 -12.77 -26.26 -7.38
C ALA A 153 -14.12 -26.00 -6.67
N SER A 154 -14.27 -26.49 -5.44
CA SER A 154 -15.47 -26.27 -4.62
C SER A 154 -15.69 -24.79 -4.30
N PHE A 155 -14.64 -24.07 -3.96
CA PHE A 155 -14.75 -22.63 -3.66
C PHE A 155 -15.07 -21.82 -4.91
N ASN A 156 -14.47 -22.14 -6.06
CA ASN A 156 -14.82 -21.50 -7.34
C ASN A 156 -16.28 -21.76 -7.73
N ALA A 157 -16.81 -22.95 -7.51
CA ALA A 157 -18.23 -23.25 -7.75
C ALA A 157 -19.14 -22.40 -6.85
N TYR A 158 -18.80 -22.25 -5.58
CA TYR A 158 -19.52 -21.37 -4.65
C TYR A 158 -19.48 -19.89 -5.09
N GLN A 159 -18.33 -19.40 -5.57
CA GLN A 159 -18.22 -18.04 -6.11
C GLN A 159 -19.16 -17.84 -7.30
N LEU A 160 -19.20 -18.79 -8.23
CA LEU A 160 -20.11 -18.74 -9.39
C LEU A 160 -21.58 -18.76 -8.97
N GLU A 161 -21.94 -19.55 -7.95
CA GLU A 161 -23.30 -19.54 -7.38
C GLU A 161 -23.67 -18.18 -6.82
N CYS A 162 -22.78 -17.54 -6.03
CA CYS A 162 -22.99 -16.19 -5.50
C CYS A 162 -23.23 -15.16 -6.62
N ILE A 163 -22.43 -15.22 -7.69
CA ILE A 163 -22.54 -14.33 -8.85
C ILE A 163 -23.89 -14.55 -9.57
N GLN A 164 -24.32 -15.81 -9.73
CA GLN A 164 -25.59 -16.13 -10.39
C GLN A 164 -26.80 -15.69 -9.57
N ARG A 165 -26.77 -15.84 -8.25
CA ARG A 165 -27.85 -15.37 -7.36
C ARG A 165 -28.12 -13.88 -7.54
N GLU A 166 -27.08 -13.09 -7.72
CA GLU A 166 -27.20 -11.64 -7.92
C GLU A 166 -27.67 -11.24 -9.31
N LYS A 167 -27.22 -11.94 -10.36
CA LYS A 167 -27.64 -11.65 -11.76
C LYS A 167 -29.14 -11.84 -11.98
N GLN A 168 -29.80 -12.64 -11.15
CA GLN A 168 -31.26 -12.84 -11.25
C GLN A 168 -32.08 -11.67 -10.70
N THR A 169 -31.47 -10.77 -9.93
CA THR A 169 -32.21 -9.74 -9.18
C THR A 169 -32.09 -8.35 -9.76
N THR A 170 -30.96 -7.97 -10.38
CA THR A 170 -30.73 -6.61 -10.95
C THR A 170 -29.54 -6.57 -11.90
N LYS A 171 -29.28 -5.37 -12.49
CA LYS A 171 -28.02 -5.03 -13.15
C LYS A 171 -26.84 -5.36 -12.22
N THR A 172 -25.70 -5.73 -12.80
CA THR A 172 -24.46 -6.15 -12.14
C THR A 172 -24.17 -5.36 -10.85
N SER A 173 -24.37 -5.99 -9.69
CA SER A 173 -24.06 -5.36 -8.41
C SER A 173 -22.57 -5.27 -8.20
N PHE A 174 -22.11 -4.27 -7.43
CA PHE A 174 -20.71 -4.17 -7.07
C PHE A 174 -20.22 -5.42 -6.32
N VAL A 175 -21.02 -5.96 -5.40
CA VAL A 175 -20.68 -7.19 -4.65
C VAL A 175 -20.51 -8.38 -5.58
N SER A 176 -21.42 -8.57 -6.56
CA SER A 176 -21.31 -9.63 -7.55
C SER A 176 -20.02 -9.50 -8.38
N GLN A 177 -19.74 -8.29 -8.84
CA GLN A 177 -18.52 -8.01 -9.61
C GLN A 177 -17.25 -8.21 -8.76
N LEU A 178 -17.27 -7.80 -7.51
CA LEU A 178 -16.16 -7.98 -6.57
C LEU A 178 -15.88 -9.48 -6.34
N ILE A 179 -16.90 -10.31 -6.17
CA ILE A 179 -16.73 -11.76 -6.03
C ILE A 179 -16.13 -12.36 -7.30
N ASP A 180 -16.55 -11.90 -8.49
CA ASP A 180 -15.96 -12.35 -9.76
C ASP A 180 -14.47 -11.94 -9.88
N TRP A 181 -14.13 -10.71 -9.55
CA TRP A 181 -12.74 -10.25 -9.51
C TRP A 181 -11.86 -11.02 -8.52
N LYS A 182 -12.42 -11.52 -7.42
CA LYS A 182 -11.71 -12.32 -6.41
C LYS A 182 -11.49 -13.78 -6.81
N ARG A 183 -12.05 -14.25 -7.92
CA ARG A 183 -11.80 -15.62 -8.41
C ARG A 183 -10.33 -15.79 -8.78
N GLU A 184 -9.82 -17.01 -8.63
CA GLU A 184 -8.42 -17.31 -8.98
C GLU A 184 -8.15 -16.96 -10.45
N PRO A 185 -7.01 -16.26 -10.73
CA PRO A 185 -6.66 -15.94 -12.11
C PRO A 185 -6.22 -17.16 -12.90
N SER A 186 -6.19 -17.03 -14.21
CA SER A 186 -5.52 -18.00 -15.07
C SER A 186 -4.04 -18.17 -14.68
N LYS A 187 -3.53 -19.39 -14.81
CA LYS A 187 -2.10 -19.68 -14.65
C LYS A 187 -1.29 -19.30 -15.88
N ASP A 188 -1.96 -18.99 -16.98
CA ASP A 188 -1.34 -18.48 -18.20
C ASP A 188 -1.17 -16.95 -18.12
N LYS A 189 0.03 -16.45 -18.43
CA LYS A 189 0.38 -15.04 -18.39
C LYS A 189 -0.53 -14.18 -19.28
N ALA A 190 -0.87 -14.66 -20.48
CA ALA A 190 -1.70 -13.94 -21.45
C ALA A 190 -3.13 -13.77 -20.97
N HIS A 191 -3.65 -14.74 -20.19
CA HIS A 191 -5.03 -14.81 -19.72
C HIS A 191 -5.20 -14.48 -18.22
N TYR A 192 -4.12 -14.07 -17.57
CA TYR A 192 -4.12 -13.82 -16.11
C TYR A 192 -5.13 -12.74 -15.67
N TRP A 193 -5.38 -11.77 -16.54
CA TRP A 193 -6.21 -10.59 -16.25
C TRP A 193 -7.64 -10.69 -16.78
N ASP A 194 -8.03 -11.78 -17.45
CA ASP A 194 -9.29 -11.88 -18.20
C ASP A 194 -10.56 -11.73 -17.34
N ASN A 195 -10.47 -12.00 -16.05
CA ASN A 195 -11.60 -11.81 -15.13
C ASN A 195 -11.61 -10.43 -14.43
N LEU A 196 -10.70 -9.51 -14.79
CA LEU A 196 -10.71 -8.13 -14.29
C LEU A 196 -11.10 -7.17 -15.41
N ASP A 197 -12.11 -6.36 -15.16
CA ASP A 197 -12.51 -5.28 -16.05
C ASP A 197 -11.73 -4.00 -15.69
N PHE A 198 -10.65 -3.73 -16.40
CA PHE A 198 -9.84 -2.54 -16.20
C PHE A 198 -10.55 -1.22 -16.59
N SER A 199 -11.68 -1.27 -17.29
CA SER A 199 -12.48 -0.08 -17.57
C SER A 199 -13.32 0.35 -16.35
N ASP A 200 -13.49 -0.54 -15.36
CA ASP A 200 -14.27 -0.26 -14.15
C ASP A 200 -13.42 0.43 -13.07
N ALA A 201 -13.60 1.73 -12.91
CA ALA A 201 -12.89 2.53 -11.90
C ALA A 201 -13.10 2.05 -10.45
N ARG A 202 -14.17 1.27 -10.17
CA ARG A 202 -14.42 0.71 -8.83
C ARG A 202 -13.36 -0.30 -8.41
N LEU A 203 -12.62 -0.86 -9.37
CA LEU A 203 -11.53 -1.80 -9.13
C LEU A 203 -10.47 -1.23 -8.17
N VAL A 204 -10.18 0.08 -8.25
CA VAL A 204 -9.23 0.75 -7.33
C VAL A 204 -9.75 0.87 -5.90
N HIS A 205 -11.07 0.75 -5.70
CA HIS A 205 -11.72 0.79 -4.38
C HIS A 205 -11.89 -0.61 -3.78
N THR A 206 -10.97 -1.51 -4.12
CA THR A 206 -10.85 -2.87 -3.59
C THR A 206 -9.38 -3.21 -3.30
N THR A 207 -9.13 -4.32 -2.62
CA THR A 207 -7.77 -4.86 -2.47
C THR A 207 -7.35 -5.74 -3.65
N VAL A 208 -8.31 -6.10 -4.52
CA VAL A 208 -8.12 -7.13 -5.56
C VAL A 208 -6.99 -6.77 -6.51
N LEU A 209 -7.01 -5.54 -7.04
CA LEU A 209 -6.02 -5.13 -8.04
C LEU A 209 -4.60 -5.16 -7.49
N ASN A 210 -4.40 -4.65 -6.25
CA ASN A 210 -3.10 -4.68 -5.61
C ASN A 210 -2.58 -6.12 -5.39
N ASP A 211 -3.43 -7.01 -4.86
CA ASP A 211 -3.06 -8.40 -4.61
C ASP A 211 -2.73 -9.14 -5.94
N ARG A 212 -3.46 -8.81 -7.00
CA ARG A 212 -3.22 -9.35 -8.35
C ARG A 212 -1.92 -8.84 -8.95
N ILE A 213 -1.62 -7.55 -8.85
CA ILE A 213 -0.34 -6.97 -9.31
C ILE A 213 0.83 -7.70 -8.65
N GLN A 214 0.80 -7.84 -7.33
CA GLN A 214 1.88 -8.52 -6.61
C GLN A 214 2.02 -10.00 -6.99
N SER A 215 0.89 -10.70 -7.13
CA SER A 215 0.89 -12.11 -7.54
C SER A 215 1.41 -12.26 -8.97
N PHE A 216 0.98 -11.40 -9.90
CA PHE A 216 1.43 -11.38 -11.29
C PHE A 216 2.94 -11.16 -11.40
N MET A 217 3.45 -10.12 -10.74
CA MET A 217 4.89 -9.84 -10.73
C MET A 217 5.70 -11.01 -10.17
N ARG A 218 5.25 -11.61 -9.06
CA ARG A 218 5.93 -12.75 -8.42
C ARG A 218 5.94 -14.00 -9.30
N GLN A 219 4.84 -14.26 -10.01
CA GLN A 219 4.67 -15.48 -10.81
C GLN A 219 5.39 -15.39 -12.15
N PHE A 220 5.37 -14.24 -12.82
CA PHE A 220 5.76 -14.14 -14.23
C PHE A 220 7.05 -13.38 -14.50
N SER A 221 7.58 -12.58 -13.56
CA SER A 221 8.85 -11.87 -13.76
C SER A 221 10.09 -12.76 -13.67
N LYS A 222 9.94 -13.96 -13.07
CA LYS A 222 11.09 -14.86 -12.75
C LYS A 222 12.18 -14.18 -11.90
N GLY A 223 11.86 -13.05 -11.26
CA GLY A 223 12.80 -12.25 -10.45
C GLY A 223 13.89 -11.54 -11.27
N THR A 224 13.74 -11.43 -12.59
CA THR A 224 14.69 -10.76 -13.48
C THR A 224 14.21 -9.36 -13.85
N GLU A 225 15.13 -8.44 -14.12
CA GLU A 225 14.81 -7.07 -14.54
C GLU A 225 13.97 -7.07 -15.83
N SER A 226 14.39 -7.81 -16.86
CA SER A 226 13.63 -7.94 -18.11
C SER A 226 12.25 -8.55 -17.89
N GLY A 227 12.13 -9.53 -17.01
CA GLY A 227 10.85 -10.14 -16.68
C GLY A 227 9.89 -9.18 -15.95
N PHE A 228 10.40 -8.30 -15.10
CA PHE A 228 9.59 -7.22 -14.50
C PHE A 228 9.15 -6.21 -15.57
N ILE A 229 10.06 -5.79 -16.47
CA ILE A 229 9.73 -4.87 -17.56
C ILE A 229 8.64 -5.44 -18.47
N ASP A 230 8.72 -6.72 -18.83
CA ASP A 230 7.68 -7.41 -19.61
C ASP A 230 6.33 -7.45 -18.88
N CYS A 231 6.34 -7.68 -17.56
CA CYS A 231 5.12 -7.67 -16.75
C CYS A 231 4.51 -6.27 -16.64
N ILE A 232 5.34 -5.24 -16.48
CA ILE A 232 4.94 -3.84 -16.44
C ILE A 232 4.25 -3.47 -17.76
N GLY A 233 4.85 -3.76 -18.90
CA GLY A 233 4.29 -3.45 -20.21
C GLY A 233 2.90 -4.05 -20.43
N LEU A 234 2.72 -5.33 -20.12
CA LEU A 234 1.41 -6.00 -20.22
C LEU A 234 0.36 -5.40 -19.30
N LEU A 235 0.74 -5.05 -18.06
CA LEU A 235 -0.19 -4.50 -17.09
C LEU A 235 -0.59 -3.06 -17.42
N THR A 236 0.36 -2.22 -17.84
CA THR A 236 0.09 -0.83 -18.23
C THR A 236 -0.79 -0.77 -19.47
N GLU A 237 -0.57 -1.63 -20.47
CA GLU A 237 -1.45 -1.76 -21.65
C GLU A 237 -2.90 -2.04 -21.23
N LYS A 238 -3.14 -2.99 -20.34
CA LYS A 238 -4.49 -3.29 -19.83
C LYS A 238 -5.09 -2.12 -19.05
N ALA A 239 -4.29 -1.47 -18.21
CA ALA A 239 -4.72 -0.40 -17.34
C ALA A 239 -5.14 0.88 -18.08
N HIS A 240 -4.66 1.12 -19.31
CA HIS A 240 -5.07 2.24 -20.16
C HIS A 240 -6.59 2.28 -20.49
N ALA A 241 -7.32 1.22 -20.20
CA ALA A 241 -8.77 1.21 -20.35
C ALA A 241 -9.51 2.23 -19.44
N ASN A 242 -8.86 2.74 -18.39
CA ASN A 242 -9.41 3.75 -17.48
C ASN A 242 -8.29 4.55 -16.79
N ASP A 243 -8.31 5.87 -16.88
CA ASP A 243 -7.26 6.75 -16.36
C ASP A 243 -7.02 6.58 -14.85
N ARG A 244 -8.06 6.40 -14.04
CA ARG A 244 -7.91 6.18 -12.58
C ARG A 244 -7.27 4.84 -12.26
N VAL A 245 -7.61 3.80 -13.03
CA VAL A 245 -7.01 2.47 -12.88
C VAL A 245 -5.55 2.51 -13.32
N TYR A 246 -5.26 3.21 -14.42
CA TYR A 246 -3.90 3.39 -14.91
C TYR A 246 -3.00 4.11 -13.90
N GLU A 247 -3.45 5.27 -13.41
CA GLU A 247 -2.75 6.02 -12.38
C GLU A 247 -2.51 5.18 -11.11
N TYR A 248 -3.54 4.46 -10.66
CA TYR A 248 -3.44 3.59 -9.51
C TYR A 248 -2.38 2.49 -9.72
N VAL A 249 -2.42 1.81 -10.86
CA VAL A 249 -1.47 0.74 -11.23
C VAL A 249 -0.03 1.25 -11.23
N LEU A 250 0.21 2.41 -11.84
CA LEU A 250 1.54 3.02 -11.86
C LEU A 250 2.03 3.39 -10.46
N ASN A 251 1.17 3.98 -9.62
CA ASN A 251 1.53 4.35 -8.25
C ASN A 251 1.83 3.13 -7.38
N GLU A 252 1.07 2.04 -7.51
CA GLU A 252 1.31 0.79 -6.79
C GLU A 252 2.63 0.14 -7.21
N MET A 253 2.91 0.08 -8.52
CA MET A 253 4.18 -0.46 -9.02
C MET A 253 5.36 0.41 -8.59
N LEU A 254 5.26 1.73 -8.74
CA LEU A 254 6.29 2.69 -8.35
C LEU A 254 6.65 2.51 -6.86
N THR A 255 5.65 2.51 -6.01
CA THR A 255 5.82 2.35 -4.56
C THR A 255 6.39 0.96 -4.22
N GLY A 256 5.83 -0.10 -4.80
CA GLY A 256 6.24 -1.47 -4.53
C GLY A 256 7.68 -1.78 -4.94
N PHE A 257 8.12 -1.32 -6.12
CA PHE A 257 9.49 -1.51 -6.57
C PHE A 257 10.48 -0.66 -5.76
N TYR A 258 10.12 0.58 -5.43
CA TYR A 258 10.94 1.41 -4.56
C TYR A 258 11.14 0.77 -3.17
N GLU A 259 10.06 0.33 -2.51
CA GLU A 259 10.12 -0.30 -1.19
C GLU A 259 10.87 -1.65 -1.19
N SER A 260 10.84 -2.34 -2.33
CA SER A 260 11.62 -3.57 -2.54
C SER A 260 13.11 -3.31 -2.81
N GLY A 261 13.50 -2.04 -3.02
CA GLY A 261 14.87 -1.63 -3.37
C GLY A 261 15.28 -2.03 -4.79
N MET A 262 14.30 -2.11 -5.71
CA MET A 262 14.52 -2.37 -7.14
C MET A 262 14.63 -1.03 -7.88
N GLU A 263 15.74 -0.32 -7.64
CA GLU A 263 15.90 1.07 -8.09
C GLU A 263 15.86 1.20 -9.62
N ASN A 264 16.50 0.29 -10.37
CA ASN A 264 16.48 0.33 -11.84
C ASN A 264 15.07 0.22 -12.40
N ILE A 265 14.24 -0.68 -11.84
CA ILE A 265 12.83 -0.81 -12.26
C ILE A 265 12.03 0.41 -11.88
N THR A 266 12.31 0.98 -10.70
CA THR A 266 11.65 2.22 -10.24
C THR A 266 11.95 3.37 -11.20
N LEU A 267 13.21 3.55 -11.58
CA LEU A 267 13.62 4.58 -12.57
C LEU A 267 13.03 4.30 -13.94
N TYR A 268 13.03 3.04 -14.41
CA TYR A 268 12.38 2.66 -15.65
C TYR A 268 10.90 3.06 -15.70
N LEU A 269 10.15 2.82 -14.62
CA LEU A 269 8.75 3.24 -14.52
C LEU A 269 8.60 4.77 -14.61
N MET A 270 9.48 5.50 -13.93
CA MET A 270 9.44 6.96 -13.94
C MET A 270 9.72 7.51 -15.32
N ASP A 271 10.76 7.01 -15.96
CA ASP A 271 11.23 7.54 -17.26
C ASP A 271 10.27 7.20 -18.42
N ASN A 272 9.61 6.04 -18.37
CA ASN A 272 8.78 5.56 -19.49
C ASN A 272 7.28 5.79 -19.32
N PHE A 273 6.78 6.06 -18.10
CA PHE A 273 5.34 6.11 -17.86
C PHE A 273 4.87 7.31 -17.03
N ILE A 274 5.78 8.03 -16.35
CA ILE A 274 5.38 9.13 -15.44
C ILE A 274 5.95 10.46 -15.91
N ASN A 275 7.23 10.49 -16.35
CA ASN A 275 7.94 11.71 -16.76
C ASN A 275 7.88 11.92 -18.29
N ASP A 276 7.24 11.02 -19.04
CA ASP A 276 7.09 11.19 -20.48
C ASP A 276 6.12 12.34 -20.78
N GLU A 277 6.64 13.43 -21.35
CA GLU A 277 5.87 14.62 -21.75
C GLU A 277 4.79 14.32 -22.81
N SER A 278 4.86 13.15 -23.49
CA SER A 278 3.83 12.71 -24.43
C SER A 278 2.55 12.24 -23.73
N CYS A 279 2.60 11.84 -22.46
CA CYS A 279 1.46 11.64 -21.61
C CYS A 279 1.03 13.03 -21.09
N GLY A 280 0.14 13.72 -21.79
CA GLY A 280 -0.26 15.11 -21.55
C GLY A 280 -0.40 15.45 -20.07
N ASP A 281 0.06 16.64 -19.73
CA ASP A 281 0.29 17.15 -18.36
C ASP A 281 -0.91 17.07 -17.38
N ASP A 282 -2.10 16.80 -17.90
CA ASP A 282 -3.36 16.81 -17.14
C ASP A 282 -3.82 15.41 -16.66
N ASN A 283 -3.15 14.31 -17.05
CA ASN A 283 -3.65 12.95 -16.83
C ASN A 283 -3.21 12.33 -15.50
N PHE A 284 -2.16 12.85 -14.84
CA PHE A 284 -1.73 12.33 -13.55
C PHE A 284 -2.07 13.26 -12.40
N SER A 285 -2.62 12.69 -11.33
CA SER A 285 -2.87 13.47 -10.13
C SER A 285 -1.54 13.99 -9.55
N ASN A 286 -1.61 15.15 -8.90
CA ASN A 286 -0.48 15.72 -8.16
C ASN A 286 0.10 14.76 -7.09
N VAL A 287 -0.58 13.66 -6.81
CA VAL A 287 -0.14 12.64 -5.84
C VAL A 287 0.96 11.77 -6.44
N ILE A 288 0.75 11.21 -7.65
CA ILE A 288 1.77 10.35 -8.28
C ILE A 288 3.01 11.16 -8.67
N LYS A 289 2.83 12.38 -9.21
CA LYS A 289 3.95 13.29 -9.53
C LYS A 289 4.81 13.57 -8.29
N ARG A 290 4.20 13.98 -7.18
CA ARG A 290 4.93 14.19 -5.90
C ARG A 290 5.56 12.92 -5.35
N ASN A 291 4.94 11.77 -5.54
CA ASN A 291 5.51 10.49 -5.13
C ASN A 291 6.78 10.19 -5.95
N ALA A 292 6.71 10.29 -7.26
CA ALA A 292 7.84 10.11 -8.17
C ALA A 292 8.99 11.08 -7.85
N GLU A 293 8.74 12.39 -7.75
CA GLU A 293 9.74 13.39 -7.37
C GLU A 293 10.40 13.09 -6.03
N SER A 294 9.63 12.61 -5.05
CA SER A 294 10.18 12.28 -3.74
C SER A 294 11.08 11.03 -3.77
N ILE A 295 10.79 10.07 -4.64
CA ILE A 295 11.63 8.90 -4.90
C ILE A 295 12.90 9.34 -5.62
N GLU A 296 12.76 10.14 -6.68
CA GLU A 296 13.88 10.63 -7.47
C GLU A 296 14.93 11.36 -6.60
N ARG A 297 14.48 12.23 -5.70
CA ARG A 297 15.39 12.98 -4.80
C ARG A 297 16.29 12.11 -3.93
N VAL A 298 15.92 10.86 -3.67
CA VAL A 298 16.70 9.91 -2.86
C VAL A 298 17.23 8.72 -3.66
N SER A 299 17.25 8.84 -4.99
CA SER A 299 17.83 7.84 -5.91
C SER A 299 19.35 8.05 -6.06
N VAL A 300 20.05 7.00 -6.49
CA VAL A 300 21.51 7.08 -6.76
C VAL A 300 21.80 8.15 -7.80
N GLY A 301 22.84 8.92 -7.58
CA GLY A 301 23.22 10.08 -8.42
C GLY A 301 22.55 11.40 -8.04
N LYS A 302 21.51 11.41 -7.22
CA LYS A 302 20.79 12.62 -6.81
C LYS A 302 21.31 13.16 -5.47
N THR A 303 21.03 14.45 -5.20
CA THR A 303 21.36 15.11 -3.94
C THR A 303 20.11 15.13 -3.05
N PRO A 304 20.08 14.34 -1.96
CA PRO A 304 18.93 14.26 -1.08
C PRO A 304 18.79 15.54 -0.22
N PRO A 305 17.65 15.73 0.46
CA PRO A 305 17.46 16.83 1.40
C PRO A 305 18.53 16.83 2.52
N ASN A 306 18.99 18.03 2.90
CA ASN A 306 19.95 18.17 3.99
C ASN A 306 19.32 17.82 5.35
N ILE A 307 20.05 17.12 6.20
CA ILE A 307 19.68 16.83 7.58
C ILE A 307 20.45 17.78 8.50
N THR A 308 19.71 18.52 9.31
CA THR A 308 20.27 19.40 10.35
C THR A 308 19.58 19.09 11.68
N GLY A 309 20.26 19.37 12.79
CA GLY A 309 19.72 19.15 14.13
C GLY A 309 20.84 19.11 15.16
N ASN A 310 20.54 18.64 16.35
CA ASN A 310 21.54 18.38 17.36
C ASN A 310 21.76 16.86 17.50
N ASP A 311 23.00 16.48 17.70
CA ASP A 311 23.36 15.09 17.99
C ASP A 311 23.00 14.70 19.44
N ILE A 312 23.32 13.46 19.81
CA ILE A 312 23.04 12.91 21.14
C ILE A 312 23.74 13.70 22.28
N ASN A 313 24.84 14.41 21.97
CA ASN A 313 25.61 15.26 22.89
C ASN A 313 25.17 16.72 22.81
N ASN A 314 24.06 17.03 22.15
CA ASN A 314 23.53 18.36 21.90
C ASN A 314 24.48 19.27 21.08
N VAL A 315 25.34 18.68 20.24
CA VAL A 315 26.19 19.38 19.30
C VAL A 315 25.46 19.60 17.99
N ALA A 316 25.52 20.83 17.47
CA ALA A 316 24.87 21.18 16.20
C ALA A 316 25.46 20.36 15.03
N PHE A 317 24.62 19.74 14.26
CA PHE A 317 24.95 18.87 13.12
C PHE A 317 24.37 19.43 11.81
N ASP A 318 25.14 19.26 10.73
CA ASP A 318 24.74 19.56 9.36
C ASP A 318 25.36 18.53 8.43
N LEU A 319 24.49 17.72 7.79
CA LEU A 319 24.92 16.62 6.91
C LEU A 319 25.73 17.13 5.72
N LYS A 320 25.31 18.25 5.12
CA LYS A 320 26.03 18.85 3.96
C LYS A 320 27.44 19.25 4.33
N LYS A 321 27.64 19.85 5.51
CA LYS A 321 28.97 20.20 6.01
C LYS A 321 29.80 18.95 6.30
N THR A 322 29.19 17.91 6.85
CA THR A 322 29.86 16.63 7.12
C THR A 322 30.31 15.99 5.81
N CYS A 323 29.45 15.95 4.79
CA CYS A 323 29.81 15.43 3.47
C CYS A 323 30.97 16.22 2.85
N ALA A 324 30.91 17.53 2.88
CA ALA A 324 31.96 18.40 2.31
C ALA A 324 33.36 18.20 2.95
N ALA A 325 33.40 17.78 4.21
CA ALA A 325 34.66 17.51 4.95
C ALA A 325 35.21 16.10 4.74
N ASN A 326 34.44 15.18 4.12
CA ASN A 326 34.76 13.77 3.95
C ASN A 326 34.69 13.32 2.48
N GLN A 327 35.39 12.26 2.14
CA GLN A 327 35.30 11.65 0.82
C GLN A 327 33.94 10.96 0.66
N TYR A 328 33.54 10.22 1.71
CA TYR A 328 32.23 9.59 1.80
C TYR A 328 31.61 9.78 3.18
N THR A 329 30.29 9.84 3.20
CA THR A 329 29.51 9.83 4.44
C THR A 329 28.52 8.69 4.39
N LEU A 330 28.61 7.73 5.32
CA LEU A 330 27.62 6.70 5.51
C LEU A 330 26.51 7.24 6.44
N LEU A 331 25.32 7.38 5.90
CA LEU A 331 24.11 7.73 6.66
C LEU A 331 23.30 6.45 6.93
N VAL A 332 23.07 6.15 8.21
CA VAL A 332 22.36 4.94 8.67
C VAL A 332 21.07 5.34 9.35
N PHE A 333 19.94 4.98 8.77
CA PHE A 333 18.64 5.07 9.46
C PHE A 333 18.40 3.80 10.27
N TRP A 334 18.03 3.96 11.55
CA TRP A 334 17.88 2.87 12.48
C TRP A 334 16.89 3.16 13.59
N SER A 335 16.61 2.18 14.48
CA SER A 335 15.81 2.41 15.69
C SER A 335 16.21 1.47 16.83
N SER A 336 15.94 1.87 18.06
CA SER A 336 16.25 1.08 19.26
C SER A 336 15.49 -0.26 19.30
N TRP A 337 14.25 -0.24 18.87
CA TRP A 337 13.32 -1.38 18.88
C TRP A 337 13.46 -2.32 17.67
N CYS A 338 14.27 -1.97 16.67
CA CYS A 338 14.46 -2.78 15.46
C CYS A 338 15.40 -3.97 15.72
N SER A 339 14.89 -5.19 15.58
CA SER A 339 15.66 -6.43 15.75
C SER A 339 16.80 -6.58 14.73
N HIS A 340 16.53 -6.27 13.45
CA HIS A 340 17.57 -6.27 12.40
C HIS A 340 18.67 -5.26 12.67
N CYS A 341 18.32 -4.05 13.14
CA CYS A 341 19.31 -3.06 13.54
C CYS A 341 20.19 -3.55 14.68
N LYS A 342 19.63 -4.30 15.64
CA LYS A 342 20.40 -4.90 16.74
C LYS A 342 21.41 -5.93 16.23
N THR A 343 21.02 -6.72 15.24
CA THR A 343 21.90 -7.74 14.61
C THR A 343 23.03 -7.10 13.81
N GLU A 344 22.75 -6.02 13.06
CA GLU A 344 23.73 -5.38 12.19
C GLU A 344 24.62 -4.33 12.92
N ALA A 345 24.19 -3.83 14.07
CA ALA A 345 24.90 -2.79 14.83
C ALA A 345 26.38 -3.10 15.11
N PRO A 346 26.78 -4.32 15.55
CA PRO A 346 28.20 -4.62 15.80
C PRO A 346 29.07 -4.47 14.54
N LYS A 347 28.54 -4.82 13.38
CA LYS A 347 29.26 -4.69 12.10
C LYS A 347 29.44 -3.22 11.73
N ILE A 348 28.38 -2.41 11.90
CA ILE A 348 28.43 -0.95 11.63
C ILE A 348 29.40 -0.26 12.59
N ALA A 349 29.35 -0.60 13.90
CA ALA A 349 30.27 -0.08 14.89
C ALA A 349 31.73 -0.45 14.57
N LYS A 350 31.98 -1.70 14.15
CA LYS A 350 33.29 -2.14 13.69
C LYS A 350 33.76 -1.36 12.46
N LEU A 351 32.93 -1.23 11.42
CA LEU A 351 33.26 -0.46 10.22
C LEU A 351 33.63 0.99 10.58
N SER A 352 32.87 1.64 11.47
CA SER A 352 33.16 3.01 11.88
C SER A 352 34.55 3.15 12.54
N LYS A 353 34.97 2.15 13.32
CA LYS A 353 36.30 2.10 13.95
C LYS A 353 37.41 1.81 12.92
N ASP A 354 37.19 0.86 11.99
CA ASP A 354 38.16 0.46 10.95
C ASP A 354 38.44 1.59 9.93
N TYR A 355 37.48 2.48 9.74
CA TYR A 355 37.59 3.61 8.81
C TYR A 355 37.81 4.96 9.52
N ALA A 356 38.01 4.96 10.84
CA ALA A 356 38.35 6.17 11.59
C ALA A 356 39.60 6.83 10.99
N GLY A 357 39.58 8.17 10.79
CA GLY A 357 40.70 8.95 10.21
C GLY A 357 40.88 8.80 8.69
N LYS A 358 40.03 8.04 7.98
CA LYS A 358 40.15 7.82 6.52
C LYS A 358 39.24 8.72 5.67
N LYS A 359 38.86 9.90 6.19
CA LYS A 359 37.90 10.81 5.53
C LYS A 359 36.57 10.15 5.16
N ILE A 360 36.13 9.22 5.98
CA ILE A 360 34.85 8.56 5.90
C ILE A 360 34.09 8.86 7.18
N ALA A 361 32.96 9.59 7.07
CA ALA A 361 32.09 9.86 8.20
C ALA A 361 31.00 8.81 8.32
N PHE A 362 30.62 8.50 9.56
CA PHE A 362 29.45 7.69 9.89
C PHE A 362 28.46 8.57 10.64
N VAL A 363 27.19 8.51 10.24
CA VAL A 363 26.09 9.29 10.81
C VAL A 363 24.88 8.38 11.00
N GLY A 364 24.42 8.26 12.24
CA GLY A 364 23.18 7.58 12.56
C GLY A 364 22.01 8.56 12.63
N TYR A 365 20.87 8.18 12.05
CA TYR A 365 19.60 8.87 12.23
C TYR A 365 18.56 7.89 12.77
N SER A 366 18.14 8.09 14.01
CA SER A 366 17.16 7.22 14.64
C SER A 366 15.73 7.67 14.32
N VAL A 367 14.86 6.67 14.07
CA VAL A 367 13.40 6.83 13.97
C VAL A 367 12.70 6.47 15.29
N ASP A 368 13.33 6.74 16.41
CA ASP A 368 12.74 6.58 17.72
C ASP A 368 11.85 7.79 18.08
N ASN A 369 10.92 7.55 19.01
CA ASN A 369 10.10 8.59 19.66
C ASN A 369 10.31 8.64 21.19
N ASP A 370 11.22 7.80 21.71
CA ASP A 370 11.63 7.74 23.10
C ASP A 370 13.13 8.08 23.21
N ALA A 371 13.45 9.20 23.87
CA ALA A 371 14.80 9.69 24.03
C ALA A 371 15.67 8.76 24.87
N ASN A 372 15.11 8.12 25.90
CA ASN A 372 15.87 7.24 26.80
C ASN A 372 16.23 5.94 26.09
N ALA A 373 15.25 5.31 25.41
CA ALA A 373 15.46 4.11 24.62
C ALA A 373 16.52 4.34 23.52
N TRP A 374 16.44 5.49 22.81
CA TRP A 374 17.43 5.87 21.81
C TRP A 374 18.84 6.01 22.39
N LYS A 375 19.02 6.80 23.48
CA LYS A 375 20.32 7.04 24.11
C LYS A 375 20.92 5.74 24.66
N GLN A 376 20.12 4.93 25.32
CA GLN A 376 20.53 3.61 25.80
C GLN A 376 21.02 2.72 24.65
N ALA A 377 20.27 2.64 23.56
CA ALA A 377 20.63 1.82 22.40
C ALA A 377 21.91 2.32 21.69
N VAL A 378 22.17 3.62 21.62
CA VAL A 378 23.44 4.18 21.10
C VAL A 378 24.61 3.65 21.91
N THR A 379 24.50 3.66 23.23
CA THR A 379 25.53 3.16 24.16
C THR A 379 25.72 1.65 24.06
N GLU A 380 24.64 0.89 24.12
CA GLU A 380 24.67 -0.58 24.04
C GLU A 380 25.23 -1.11 22.71
N ARG A 381 25.03 -0.38 21.63
CA ARG A 381 25.51 -0.74 20.28
C ARG A 381 26.88 -0.20 19.96
N GLU A 382 27.52 0.46 20.92
CA GLU A 382 28.85 1.09 20.75
C GLU A 382 28.94 2.03 19.55
N PHE A 383 27.89 2.76 19.27
CA PHE A 383 27.89 3.75 18.19
C PHE A 383 28.67 5.01 18.64
N THR A 384 29.96 5.05 18.29
CA THR A 384 30.86 6.16 18.64
C THR A 384 30.81 7.31 17.65
N PHE A 385 30.04 7.19 16.58
CA PHE A 385 29.84 8.21 15.57
C PHE A 385 28.62 9.08 15.86
N THR A 386 28.48 10.19 15.14
CA THR A 386 27.35 11.13 15.30
C THR A 386 26.01 10.42 15.16
N ASN A 387 25.12 10.64 16.14
CA ASN A 387 23.79 10.08 16.14
C ASN A 387 22.74 11.18 16.39
N LEU A 388 21.74 11.24 15.52
CA LEU A 388 20.59 12.14 15.58
C LEU A 388 19.29 11.35 15.80
N CYS A 389 18.28 12.05 16.33
CA CYS A 389 16.93 11.53 16.41
C CYS A 389 15.92 12.66 16.24
N GLY A 390 14.95 12.46 15.35
CA GLY A 390 13.86 13.43 15.12
C GLY A 390 12.75 13.40 16.16
N MET A 391 12.76 12.43 17.10
CA MET A 391 11.79 12.22 18.19
C MET A 391 10.33 12.16 17.75
N LYS A 392 10.09 11.78 16.49
CA LYS A 392 8.74 11.63 15.88
C LYS A 392 8.56 10.30 15.14
N GLY A 393 9.38 9.32 15.45
CA GLY A 393 9.32 8.02 14.78
C GLY A 393 9.47 8.17 13.25
N TRP A 394 8.64 7.45 12.52
CA TRP A 394 8.53 7.54 11.06
C TRP A 394 8.08 8.91 10.55
N ASP A 395 7.44 9.72 11.40
CA ASP A 395 7.00 11.08 11.08
C ASP A 395 8.09 12.12 11.23
N SER A 396 9.30 11.73 11.63
CA SER A 396 10.45 12.63 11.70
C SER A 396 10.82 13.14 10.31
N LYS A 397 11.29 14.41 10.25
CA LYS A 397 11.63 15.05 8.97
C LYS A 397 12.66 14.25 8.18
N GLY A 398 13.71 13.74 8.81
CA GLY A 398 14.72 12.94 8.13
C GLY A 398 14.17 11.63 7.57
N ALA A 399 13.30 10.94 8.31
CA ALA A 399 12.66 9.72 7.82
C ALA A 399 11.77 9.98 6.61
N LYS A 400 10.96 11.05 6.63
CA LYS A 400 10.11 11.46 5.51
C LYS A 400 10.91 11.92 4.30
N ASP A 401 11.89 12.79 4.52
CA ASP A 401 12.73 13.34 3.44
C ASP A 401 13.51 12.25 2.69
N TYR A 402 13.94 11.18 3.40
CA TYR A 402 14.67 10.05 2.83
C TYR A 402 13.74 8.84 2.53
N ARG A 403 12.43 9.01 2.66
CA ARG A 403 11.42 7.96 2.41
C ARG A 403 11.72 6.65 3.14
N ILE A 404 12.08 6.74 4.42
CA ILE A 404 12.42 5.57 5.22
C ILE A 404 11.14 4.86 5.64
N THR A 405 10.95 3.64 5.13
CA THR A 405 9.81 2.75 5.44
C THR A 405 10.22 1.51 6.23
N LYS A 406 11.53 1.26 6.31
CA LYS A 406 12.13 0.13 7.05
C LYS A 406 13.49 0.50 7.61
N THR A 407 13.90 -0.16 8.67
CA THR A 407 15.23 -0.02 9.26
C THR A 407 15.92 -1.39 9.42
N PRO A 408 17.26 -1.49 9.30
CA PRO A 408 18.15 -0.39 8.92
C PRO A 408 18.04 -0.03 7.44
N ALA A 409 18.32 1.25 7.11
CA ALA A 409 18.50 1.70 5.72
C ALA A 409 19.80 2.49 5.61
N PHE A 410 20.53 2.32 4.51
CA PHE A 410 21.87 2.84 4.34
C PHE A 410 21.98 3.70 3.08
N PHE A 411 22.66 4.83 3.21
CA PHE A 411 23.01 5.71 2.10
C PHE A 411 24.48 6.05 2.18
N ILE A 412 25.21 5.94 1.08
CA ILE A 412 26.57 6.44 0.96
C ILE A 412 26.52 7.70 0.13
N LEU A 413 27.00 8.81 0.72
CA LEU A 413 27.00 10.15 0.11
C LEU A 413 28.44 10.55 -0.23
N ASP A 414 28.65 11.21 -1.39
CA ASP A 414 29.93 11.82 -1.75
C ASP A 414 30.10 13.20 -1.06
N LYS A 415 31.25 13.85 -1.32
CA LYS A 415 31.57 15.19 -0.79
C LYS A 415 30.57 16.28 -1.22
N ASN A 416 29.82 16.07 -2.29
CA ASN A 416 28.80 16.99 -2.79
C ASN A 416 27.40 16.62 -2.24
N MET A 417 27.35 15.69 -1.28
CA MET A 417 26.12 15.11 -0.72
C MET A 417 25.28 14.37 -1.78
N ARG A 418 25.85 13.90 -2.89
CA ARG A 418 25.14 13.01 -3.82
C ARG A 418 25.14 11.59 -3.29
N ILE A 419 24.01 10.90 -3.42
CA ILE A 419 23.91 9.49 -3.13
C ILE A 419 24.71 8.71 -4.18
N VAL A 420 25.74 8.01 -3.78
CA VAL A 420 26.59 7.19 -4.66
C VAL A 420 26.28 5.71 -4.55
N ALA A 421 25.67 5.30 -3.42
CA ALA A 421 25.16 3.93 -3.24
C ALA A 421 24.07 3.86 -2.17
N LYS A 422 23.23 2.83 -2.26
CA LYS A 422 22.19 2.46 -1.28
C LYS A 422 22.39 0.99 -0.90
N PRO A 423 23.43 0.63 -0.12
CA PRO A 423 23.71 -0.74 0.24
C PRO A 423 22.59 -1.33 1.08
N LYS A 424 22.40 -2.66 0.98
CA LYS A 424 21.36 -3.40 1.70
C LYS A 424 21.86 -4.05 2.99
N SER A 425 23.18 -4.12 3.15
CA SER A 425 23.84 -4.72 4.32
C SER A 425 25.19 -4.08 4.65
N PRO A 426 25.73 -4.25 5.86
CA PRO A 426 27.09 -3.82 6.20
C PRO A 426 28.18 -4.43 5.33
N GLU A 427 27.98 -5.64 4.80
CA GLU A 427 28.92 -6.31 3.89
C GLU A 427 29.01 -5.56 2.55
N GLU A 428 27.89 -5.10 2.03
CA GLU A 428 27.87 -4.27 0.82
C GLU A 428 28.53 -2.91 1.05
N ILE A 429 28.35 -2.32 2.25
CA ILE A 429 29.06 -1.09 2.64
C ILE A 429 30.57 -1.32 2.63
N GLU A 430 31.02 -2.38 3.27
CA GLU A 430 32.44 -2.74 3.34
C GLU A 430 33.04 -2.95 1.93
N THR A 431 32.29 -3.65 1.06
CA THR A 431 32.67 -3.87 -0.33
C THR A 431 32.82 -2.56 -1.08
N PHE A 432 31.84 -1.66 -0.99
CA PHE A 432 31.92 -0.34 -1.59
C PHE A 432 33.15 0.44 -1.12
N LEU A 433 33.39 0.50 0.20
CA LEU A 433 34.49 1.25 0.78
C LEU A 433 35.88 0.66 0.45
N LYS A 434 35.97 -0.64 0.14
CA LYS A 434 37.21 -1.28 -0.30
C LYS A 434 37.55 -0.96 -1.76
N ILE A 435 36.56 -0.88 -2.63
CA ILE A 435 36.73 -0.65 -4.07
C ILE A 435 36.95 0.84 -4.36
N SER A 436 36.40 1.72 -3.54
CA SER A 436 36.41 3.18 -3.73
C SER A 436 37.62 3.88 -3.09
N LYS A 437 38.72 3.15 -2.83
CA LYS A 437 39.97 3.67 -2.29
C LYS A 437 40.79 4.45 -3.30
#